data_4f5c1fa5564db191c53bbc50e55cd9df
#
_entry.id   4f5c1fa5564db191c53bbc50e55cd9df
#
_cell.length_a   1.000
_cell.length_b   1.000
_cell.length_c   1.000
_cell.angle_alpha   90.00
_cell.angle_beta   90.00
_cell.angle_gamma   90.00
#
_symmetry.space_group_name_H-M   'P 1'
#
loop_
_entity.id
_entity.type
_entity.pdbx_description
1 polymer ?
#
loop_
_entity_poly.entity_id
_entity_poly.type
_entity_poly.pdbx_seq_one_letter_code
_entity_poly.pdbx_strand_id
1 'polypeptide(L)'
;MNKIFIPHELKTIEVDTGKKIFRINGEDFGYGCTGFMISCTPDDFRIDMGVDTTVHFANYSNKGELREQGTYKAEVPLVESHRAP
;
A
#
# COMPACT_ATOMS: atom_id res chain seq x y z
N MET A 1 -2.56 13.89 -11.64
CA MET A 1 -3.08 13.89 -10.29
C MET A 1 -2.90 12.54 -9.65
N ASN A 2 -2.34 12.54 -8.46
CA ASN A 2 -2.05 11.30 -7.75
C ASN A 2 -3.29 10.81 -7.05
N LYS A 3 -3.59 9.55 -7.25
CA LYS A 3 -4.77 8.98 -6.66
C LYS A 3 -4.44 7.63 -6.07
N ILE A 4 -4.70 7.50 -4.78
CA ILE A 4 -4.47 6.24 -4.09
C ILE A 4 -5.76 5.44 -4.12
N PHE A 5 -5.67 4.23 -4.60
CA PHE A 5 -6.81 3.35 -4.73
C PHE A 5 -6.84 2.38 -3.57
N ILE A 6 -7.92 2.43 -2.79
CA ILE A 6 -8.11 1.51 -1.67
C ILE A 6 -9.41 0.77 -1.91
N PRO A 7 -9.36 -0.48 -2.36
CA PRO A 7 -10.58 -1.23 -2.63
C PRO A 7 -11.25 -1.70 -1.34
N HIS A 8 -12.55 -1.90 -1.39
CA HIS A 8 -13.28 -2.44 -0.26
C HIS A 8 -12.97 -3.90 -0.01
N GLU A 9 -12.53 -4.59 -1.03
CA GLU A 9 -12.21 -6.01 -0.94
C GLU A 9 -10.85 -6.24 -1.59
N LEU A 10 -9.96 -6.87 -0.86
CA LEU A 10 -8.62 -7.18 -1.36
C LEU A 10 -8.62 -8.61 -1.87
N LYS A 11 -8.39 -8.77 -3.16
CA LYS A 11 -8.35 -10.09 -3.76
C LYS A 11 -6.95 -10.48 -4.18
N THR A 12 -6.23 -9.56 -4.85
CA THR A 12 -4.89 -9.86 -5.32
C THR A 12 -4.01 -8.64 -5.18
N ILE A 13 -2.73 -8.90 -4.98
CA ILE A 13 -1.69 -7.88 -5.04
C ILE A 13 -0.63 -8.42 -5.97
N GLU A 14 -0.26 -7.62 -6.96
CA GLU A 14 0.78 -8.00 -7.92
C GLU A 14 1.91 -7.00 -7.85
N VAL A 15 3.12 -7.48 -7.67
CA VAL A 15 4.31 -6.65 -7.65
C VAL A 15 5.33 -7.28 -8.57
N ASP A 16 5.79 -6.53 -9.57
CA ASP A 16 6.85 -6.98 -10.46
C ASP A 16 7.91 -5.88 -10.46
N THR A 17 8.98 -6.13 -9.78
CA THR A 17 10.02 -5.11 -9.60
C THR A 17 10.80 -4.87 -10.88
N GLY A 18 10.89 -5.86 -11.74
CA GLY A 18 11.59 -5.70 -13.01
C GLY A 18 10.82 -4.80 -13.96
N LYS A 19 9.52 -4.95 -14.00
CA LYS A 19 8.65 -4.16 -14.88
C LYS A 19 8.05 -2.97 -14.19
N LYS A 20 8.28 -2.81 -12.89
CA LYS A 20 7.72 -1.70 -12.11
C LYS A 20 6.20 -1.72 -12.12
N ILE A 21 5.63 -2.89 -11.94
CA ILE A 21 4.18 -3.07 -11.92
C ILE A 21 3.72 -3.22 -10.48
N PHE A 22 2.72 -2.44 -10.11
CA PHE A 22 2.08 -2.53 -8.80
C PHE A 22 0.58 -2.50 -9.03
N ARG A 23 -0.09 -3.61 -8.72
CA ARG A 23 -1.53 -3.73 -8.95
C ARG A 23 -2.22 -4.30 -7.74
N ILE A 24 -3.40 -3.75 -7.46
CA ILE A 24 -4.31 -4.28 -6.46
C ILE A 24 -5.59 -4.65 -7.20
N ASN A 25 -6.00 -5.90 -7.09
CA ASN A 25 -7.18 -6.42 -7.78
C ASN A 25 -7.12 -6.16 -9.28
N GLY A 26 -5.90 -6.24 -9.85
CA GLY A 26 -5.73 -6.02 -11.27
C GLY A 26 -5.65 -4.56 -11.69
N GLU A 27 -5.74 -3.63 -10.76
CA GLU A 27 -5.71 -2.20 -11.04
C GLU A 27 -4.38 -1.61 -10.62
N ASP A 28 -3.79 -0.78 -11.49
CA ASP A 28 -2.55 -0.10 -11.15
C ASP A 28 -2.80 0.87 -10.00
N PHE A 29 -1.92 0.85 -9.00
CA PHE A 29 -2.04 1.78 -7.89
C PHE A 29 -0.77 2.56 -7.62
N GLY A 30 0.23 2.39 -8.45
CA GLY A 30 1.54 2.98 -8.19
C GLY A 30 1.70 4.43 -8.55
N TYR A 31 0.70 5.07 -9.15
CA TYR A 31 0.82 6.44 -9.59
C TYR A 31 1.01 7.40 -8.43
N GLY A 32 2.13 8.10 -8.44
CA GLY A 32 2.42 9.07 -7.39
C GLY A 32 2.84 8.47 -6.08
N CYS A 33 2.88 7.16 -5.99
CA CYS A 33 3.30 6.49 -4.77
C CYS A 33 4.84 6.49 -4.71
N THR A 34 5.39 6.99 -3.62
CA THR A 34 6.84 7.03 -3.45
C THR A 34 7.36 5.78 -2.74
N GLY A 35 6.47 4.98 -2.18
CA GLY A 35 6.84 3.73 -1.57
C GLY A 35 5.62 3.05 -0.99
N PHE A 36 5.74 1.76 -0.71
CA PHE A 36 4.63 1.05 -0.08
C PHE A 36 5.18 -0.11 0.73
N MET A 37 4.37 -0.52 1.69
CA MET A 37 4.67 -1.69 2.51
C MET A 37 3.44 -2.56 2.59
N ILE A 38 3.67 -3.86 2.56
CA ILE A 38 2.61 -4.84 2.73
C ILE A 38 2.97 -5.69 3.92
N SER A 39 2.07 -5.76 4.87
CA SER A 39 2.25 -6.58 6.07
C SER A 39 1.12 -7.57 6.14
N CYS A 40 1.42 -8.81 6.47
CA CYS A 40 0.37 -9.78 6.66
C CYS A 40 0.64 -10.62 7.88
N THR A 41 -0.43 -10.93 8.57
CA THR A 41 -0.42 -11.85 9.70
C THR A 41 -1.44 -12.94 9.40
N PRO A 42 -1.53 -13.98 10.21
CA PRO A 42 -2.58 -14.98 9.99
C PRO A 42 -3.98 -14.40 10.03
N ASP A 43 -4.16 -13.25 10.66
CA ASP A 43 -5.49 -12.69 10.87
C ASP A 43 -5.84 -11.55 9.92
N ASP A 44 -4.84 -10.86 9.36
CA ASP A 44 -5.17 -9.71 8.52
C ASP A 44 -4.02 -9.35 7.59
N PHE A 45 -4.32 -8.41 6.69
CA PHE A 45 -3.37 -7.80 5.78
C PHE A 45 -3.41 -6.30 5.96
N ARG A 46 -2.25 -5.67 5.84
CA ARG A 46 -2.18 -4.22 5.87
C ARG A 46 -1.33 -3.72 4.73
N ILE A 47 -1.81 -2.69 4.04
CA ILE A 47 -1.08 -2.02 2.98
C ILE A 47 -0.88 -0.58 3.39
N ASP A 48 0.36 -0.12 3.35
CA ASP A 48 0.69 1.28 3.57
C ASP A 48 1.26 1.82 2.27
N MET A 49 0.64 2.88 1.74
CA MET A 49 1.07 3.48 0.48
C MET A 49 1.44 4.93 0.75
N GLY A 50 2.69 5.29 0.50
CA GLY A 50 3.20 6.61 0.79
C GLY A 50 3.27 7.49 -0.43
N VAL A 51 2.82 8.72 -0.27
CA VAL A 51 3.04 9.80 -1.23
C VAL A 51 3.85 10.83 -0.48
N ASP A 52 5.17 10.81 -0.69
CA ASP A 52 6.10 11.56 0.13
C ASP A 52 5.94 11.15 1.60
N THR A 53 5.61 12.10 2.48
CA THR A 53 5.47 11.82 3.90
C THR A 53 4.04 11.54 4.33
N THR A 54 3.10 11.57 3.40
CA THR A 54 1.72 11.21 3.69
C THR A 54 1.52 9.73 3.38
N VAL A 55 1.07 8.97 4.35
CA VAL A 55 0.88 7.53 4.17
C VAL A 55 -0.61 7.23 4.24
N HIS A 56 -1.08 6.52 3.23
CA HIS A 56 -2.45 6.02 3.18
C HIS A 56 -2.40 4.55 3.55
N PHE A 57 -3.17 4.14 4.55
CA PHE A 57 -3.14 2.76 4.98
C PHE A 57 -4.51 2.13 4.87
N ALA A 58 -4.51 0.82 4.73
CA ALA A 58 -5.73 0.03 4.71
C ALA A 58 -5.47 -1.30 5.38
N ASN A 59 -6.35 -1.68 6.28
CA ASN A 59 -6.31 -2.97 6.95
C ASN A 59 -7.44 -3.84 6.43
N TYR A 60 -7.13 -5.09 6.10
CA TYR A 60 -8.10 -6.04 5.58
C TYR A 60 -8.11 -7.29 6.45
N SER A 61 -9.27 -7.91 6.56
CA SER A 61 -9.38 -9.19 7.25
C SER A 61 -8.66 -10.26 6.43
N ASN A 62 -8.50 -11.45 7.02
CA ASN A 62 -7.88 -12.55 6.30
C ASN A 62 -8.76 -13.07 5.15
N LYS A 63 -9.99 -12.55 5.04
CA LYS A 63 -10.86 -12.85 3.90
C LYS A 63 -10.86 -11.72 2.89
N GLY A 64 -10.04 -10.69 3.10
CA GLY A 64 -9.91 -9.60 2.15
C GLY A 64 -10.90 -8.47 2.34
N GLU A 65 -11.66 -8.46 3.41
CA GLU A 65 -12.64 -7.41 3.66
C GLU A 65 -11.98 -6.21 4.31
N LEU A 66 -12.26 -5.03 3.79
CA LEU A 66 -11.69 -3.80 4.34
C LEU A 66 -12.24 -3.55 5.74
N ARG A 67 -11.33 -3.40 6.71
CA ARG A 67 -11.71 -3.19 8.09
C ARG A 67 -11.45 -1.77 8.54
N GLU A 68 -10.37 -1.16 8.05
CA GLU A 68 -10.00 0.17 8.48
C GLU A 68 -9.12 0.81 7.42
N GLN A 69 -9.27 2.12 7.22
CA GLN A 69 -8.39 2.87 6.33
C GLN A 69 -8.23 4.27 6.89
N GLY A 70 -7.14 4.91 6.48
CA GLY A 70 -6.89 6.27 6.93
C GLY A 70 -5.57 6.78 6.39
N THR A 71 -5.14 7.91 6.93
CA THR A 71 -3.87 8.51 6.55
C THR A 71 -3.13 8.97 7.79
N TYR A 72 -1.81 9.05 7.66
CA TYR A 72 -0.98 9.65 8.70
C TYR A 72 0.26 10.24 8.06
N LYS A 73 0.95 11.09 8.81
CA LYS A 73 2.20 11.70 8.38
C LYS A 73 3.36 10.91 8.95
N ALA A 74 4.31 10.57 8.09
CA ALA A 74 5.56 9.96 8.53
C ALA A 74 6.64 11.04 8.58
N GLU A 75 7.68 10.79 9.35
CA GLU A 75 8.79 11.74 9.44
C GLU A 75 9.61 11.75 8.16
N VAL A 76 9.69 10.60 7.50
CA VAL A 76 10.40 10.47 6.23
C VAL A 76 9.53 9.66 5.29
N PRO A 77 9.74 9.81 3.96
CA PRO A 77 8.99 9.01 3.00
C PRO A 77 9.26 7.51 3.20
N LEU A 78 8.27 6.68 2.89
CA LEU A 78 8.42 5.23 3.05
C LEU A 78 9.63 4.70 2.29
N VAL A 79 9.85 5.22 1.08
CA VAL A 79 10.95 4.73 0.27
C VAL A 79 12.28 4.96 0.97
N GLU A 80 12.41 6.06 1.72
CA GLU A 80 13.64 6.32 2.44
C GLU A 80 13.77 5.47 3.69
N SER A 81 12.68 5.15 4.33
CA SER A 81 12.74 4.33 5.53
C SER A 81 13.24 2.93 5.24
N HIS A 82 13.19 2.50 3.98
CA HIS A 82 13.70 1.20 3.58
C HIS A 82 15.14 1.24 3.14
N ARG A 83 15.75 2.39 3.13
CA ARG A 83 17.11 2.57 2.66
C ARG A 83 18.08 2.71 3.81
N ALA A 84 17.80 2.03 4.86
CA ALA A 84 18.65 2.09 6.04
C ALA A 84 20.09 1.81 5.66
N PRO A 85 21.00 2.50 6.29
CA PRO A 85 22.41 2.35 6.00
C PRO A 85 22.91 0.94 6.25
#